data_b66f9f18fceb1013fa8c15e59f2fef6d
#
_entry.id   b66f9f18fceb1013fa8c15e59f2fef6d
#
_cell.length_a   1.000
_cell.length_b   1.000
_cell.length_c   1.000
_cell.angle_alpha   90.00
_cell.angle_beta   90.00
_cell.angle_gamma   90.00
#
_symmetry.space_group_name_H-M   'P 1'
#
loop_
_entity.id
_entity.type
_entity.pdbx_description
1 polymer ?
#
loop_
_entity_poly.entity_id
_entity_poly.type
_entity_poly.pdbx_seq_one_letter_code
_entity_poly.pdbx_strand_id
1 'polypeptide(L)'
;AAQRDDVKSLFDDRYWKILGQFSEHGFNIERYDKIKDFRQNVALVPMSAKEGEGLQDLLAVSVGLAERFLEDRLTDTIGPAMGTVLEMRDEVGMGKTIDVILYRGNLKIGDNIMLASSDGAFTTHIKGLKRPKGMSEMRDAGKRWVNFPEIQAACGVKIVAPKLENAIAGTTLHLANTDEQKTAAEQLIREEWRGIYDKMPIMCSVCKEVSPRLEFVTNCQNGKCKGAVEEKDGVVIKADTVGGLEALAFELFKLKIPVRQATVGPVNKKDILMAKSIQDPLNKAILGFSTKANNEVADELSDNDSEIAFFSGSIIYHIIDAFEEWRTEKQAEIEAAQRESLVYPGRLLYLKDHTFRAKNPAIVGMRVVGGRIHIGQRLIKLDGPPVGQV
;
A
#
# COMPACT_ATOMS: atom_id res chain seq x y z
N ALA A 1 5.49 -32.63 -28.80
CA ALA A 1 5.92 -33.96 -29.30
C ALA A 1 7.14 -33.90 -30.23
N ALA A 2 7.41 -32.77 -30.88
CA ALA A 2 8.49 -32.60 -31.87
C ALA A 2 9.79 -32.00 -31.29
N GLN A 3 9.91 -31.81 -29.99
CA GLN A 3 11.07 -31.20 -29.34
C GLN A 3 12.22 -32.21 -29.14
N ARG A 4 13.45 -31.72 -29.22
CA ARG A 4 14.65 -32.49 -28.91
C ARG A 4 14.67 -32.93 -27.44
N ASP A 5 15.33 -34.04 -27.12
CA ASP A 5 15.31 -34.62 -25.78
C ASP A 5 16.00 -33.74 -24.73
N ASP A 6 17.03 -32.98 -25.14
CA ASP A 6 17.66 -31.98 -24.25
C ASP A 6 16.70 -30.86 -23.85
N VAL A 7 15.84 -30.41 -24.77
CA VAL A 7 14.81 -29.40 -24.50
C VAL A 7 13.69 -29.91 -23.58
N LYS A 8 13.31 -31.21 -23.80
CA LYS A 8 12.33 -31.85 -22.91
C LYS A 8 12.86 -31.97 -21.48
N SER A 9 14.11 -32.43 -21.33
CA SER A 9 14.75 -32.52 -20.02
C SER A 9 14.81 -31.15 -19.32
N LEU A 10 15.20 -30.08 -20.05
CA LEU A 10 15.22 -28.73 -19.49
C LEU A 10 13.81 -28.23 -19.08
N PHE A 11 12.79 -28.60 -19.85
CA PHE A 11 11.41 -28.28 -19.50
C PHE A 11 10.99 -29.00 -18.21
N ASP A 12 11.29 -30.30 -18.09
CA ASP A 12 10.96 -31.10 -16.92
C ASP A 12 11.67 -30.57 -15.67
N ASP A 13 12.95 -30.20 -15.76
CA ASP A 13 13.71 -29.60 -14.65
C ASP A 13 13.06 -28.28 -14.16
N ARG A 14 12.67 -27.42 -15.09
CA ARG A 14 11.97 -26.15 -14.74
C ARG A 14 10.59 -26.40 -14.16
N TYR A 15 9.87 -27.35 -14.71
CA TYR A 15 8.56 -27.74 -14.22
C TYR A 15 8.63 -28.24 -12.77
N TRP A 16 9.54 -29.16 -12.45
CA TRP A 16 9.73 -29.64 -11.09
C TRP A 16 10.18 -28.55 -10.12
N LYS A 17 11.01 -27.62 -10.58
CA LYS A 17 11.42 -26.47 -9.77
C LYS A 17 10.22 -25.57 -9.41
N ILE A 18 9.36 -25.30 -10.36
CA ILE A 18 8.14 -24.50 -10.13
C ILE A 18 7.21 -25.20 -9.14
N LEU A 19 6.97 -26.52 -9.33
CA LEU A 19 6.17 -27.30 -8.39
C LEU A 19 6.70 -27.20 -6.97
N GLY A 20 8.02 -27.33 -6.78
CA GLY A 20 8.66 -27.20 -5.49
C GLY A 20 8.41 -25.85 -4.84
N GLN A 21 8.62 -24.76 -5.57
CA GLN A 21 8.40 -23.40 -5.09
C GLN A 21 6.94 -23.15 -4.64
N PHE A 22 5.96 -23.60 -5.40
CA PHE A 22 4.56 -23.47 -5.01
C PHE A 22 4.19 -24.35 -3.82
N SER A 23 4.77 -25.55 -3.73
CA SER A 23 4.59 -26.46 -2.59
C SER A 23 5.12 -25.87 -1.28
N GLU A 24 6.25 -25.15 -1.32
CA GLU A 24 6.80 -24.43 -0.16
C GLU A 24 5.82 -23.36 0.37
N HIS A 25 5.00 -22.80 -0.50
CA HIS A 25 3.94 -21.84 -0.15
C HIS A 25 2.57 -22.51 0.13
N GLY A 26 2.51 -23.84 0.21
CA GLY A 26 1.30 -24.58 0.53
C GLY A 26 0.30 -24.74 -0.63
N PHE A 27 0.70 -24.48 -1.87
CA PHE A 27 -0.14 -24.68 -3.05
C PHE A 27 0.14 -26.02 -3.71
N ASN A 28 -0.90 -26.82 -3.92
CA ASN A 28 -0.84 -28.00 -4.75
C ASN A 28 -1.06 -27.59 -6.21
N ILE A 29 -0.02 -27.61 -7.02
CA ILE A 29 -0.12 -27.34 -8.45
C ILE A 29 0.17 -28.60 -9.26
N GLU A 30 -0.47 -28.73 -10.41
CA GLU A 30 -0.20 -29.83 -11.34
C GLU A 30 -0.46 -29.32 -12.78
N ARG A 31 0.14 -29.98 -13.75
CA ARG A 31 -0.12 -29.67 -15.16
C ARG A 31 -1.59 -29.96 -15.50
N TYR A 32 -2.26 -29.01 -16.18
CA TYR A 32 -3.71 -29.02 -16.42
C TYR A 32 -4.26 -30.34 -16.99
N ASP A 33 -3.51 -31.02 -17.85
CA ASP A 33 -3.88 -32.29 -18.49
C ASP A 33 -3.74 -33.51 -17.56
N LYS A 34 -3.08 -33.37 -16.41
CA LYS A 34 -2.94 -34.40 -15.38
C LYS A 34 -3.86 -34.22 -14.18
N ILE A 35 -4.50 -33.09 -14.05
CA ILE A 35 -5.39 -32.78 -12.94
C ILE A 35 -6.66 -33.64 -13.02
N LYS A 36 -6.94 -34.35 -11.95
CA LYS A 36 -8.19 -35.12 -11.80
C LYS A 36 -9.27 -34.32 -11.07
N ASP A 37 -8.88 -33.50 -10.10
CA ASP A 37 -9.77 -32.65 -9.31
C ASP A 37 -9.22 -31.21 -9.22
N PHE A 38 -9.86 -30.30 -9.93
CA PHE A 38 -9.52 -28.87 -9.92
C PHE A 38 -9.89 -28.14 -8.61
N ARG A 39 -10.58 -28.80 -7.68
CA ARG A 39 -10.84 -28.21 -6.35
C ARG A 39 -9.65 -28.28 -5.42
N GLN A 40 -8.76 -29.24 -5.67
CA GLN A 40 -7.61 -29.50 -4.81
C GLN A 40 -6.29 -29.05 -5.42
N ASN A 41 -6.26 -28.85 -6.75
CA ASN A 41 -5.04 -28.53 -7.48
C ASN A 41 -5.22 -27.27 -8.31
N VAL A 42 -4.22 -26.42 -8.29
CA VAL A 42 -4.11 -25.26 -9.20
C VAL A 42 -3.54 -25.74 -10.54
N ALA A 43 -4.17 -25.35 -11.62
CA ALA A 43 -3.76 -25.75 -12.96
C ALA A 43 -2.54 -24.96 -13.45
N LEU A 44 -1.48 -25.65 -13.83
CA LEU A 44 -0.33 -25.09 -14.52
C LEU A 44 -0.48 -25.35 -16.02
N VAL A 45 -0.58 -24.29 -16.82
CA VAL A 45 -0.69 -24.36 -18.29
C VAL A 45 0.58 -23.78 -18.92
N PRO A 46 1.47 -24.61 -19.46
CA PRO A 46 2.64 -24.12 -20.19
C PRO A 46 2.21 -23.45 -21.49
N MET A 47 2.70 -22.25 -21.75
CA MET A 47 2.39 -21.50 -22.96
C MET A 47 3.52 -20.64 -23.47
N SER A 48 3.46 -20.29 -24.74
CA SER A 48 4.31 -19.27 -25.37
C SER A 48 3.44 -18.11 -25.86
N ALA A 49 3.52 -16.95 -25.20
CA ALA A 49 2.77 -15.76 -25.62
C ALA A 49 3.21 -15.25 -27.00
N LYS A 50 4.48 -15.50 -27.39
CA LYS A 50 5.02 -15.08 -28.69
C LYS A 50 4.51 -15.93 -29.86
N GLU A 51 4.50 -17.25 -29.66
CA GLU A 51 4.13 -18.21 -30.71
C GLU A 51 2.66 -18.62 -30.64
N GLY A 52 1.96 -18.26 -29.55
CA GLY A 52 0.55 -18.64 -29.33
C GLY A 52 0.35 -20.09 -28.89
N GLU A 53 1.43 -20.87 -28.73
CA GLU A 53 1.36 -22.27 -28.29
C GLU A 53 0.83 -22.34 -26.85
N GLY A 54 -0.12 -23.22 -26.58
CA GLY A 54 -0.76 -23.37 -25.27
C GLY A 54 -1.84 -22.31 -24.93
N LEU A 55 -2.05 -21.29 -25.77
CA LEU A 55 -3.07 -20.27 -25.51
C LEU A 55 -4.49 -20.84 -25.53
N GLN A 56 -4.76 -21.78 -26.45
CA GLN A 56 -6.06 -22.45 -26.54
C GLN A 56 -6.34 -23.26 -25.28
N ASP A 57 -5.34 -23.96 -24.76
CA ASP A 57 -5.44 -24.75 -23.54
C ASP A 57 -5.71 -23.85 -22.32
N LEU A 58 -4.99 -22.72 -22.23
CA LEU A 58 -5.22 -21.73 -21.16
C LEU A 58 -6.65 -21.19 -21.18
N LEU A 59 -7.15 -20.82 -22.36
CA LEU A 59 -8.51 -20.32 -22.52
C LEU A 59 -9.55 -21.40 -22.19
N ALA A 60 -9.36 -22.63 -22.68
CA ALA A 60 -10.26 -23.74 -22.41
C ALA A 60 -10.34 -24.07 -20.91
N VAL A 61 -9.18 -24.13 -20.22
CA VAL A 61 -9.14 -24.36 -18.77
C VAL A 61 -9.78 -23.20 -18.02
N SER A 62 -9.49 -21.95 -18.38
CA SER A 62 -10.03 -20.76 -17.70
C SER A 62 -11.55 -20.68 -17.86
N VAL A 63 -12.07 -20.87 -19.07
CA VAL A 63 -13.51 -20.85 -19.34
C VAL A 63 -14.22 -22.02 -18.62
N GLY A 64 -13.69 -23.25 -18.72
CA GLY A 64 -14.28 -24.40 -18.06
C GLY A 64 -14.29 -24.29 -16.53
N LEU A 65 -13.27 -23.68 -15.93
CA LEU A 65 -13.27 -23.39 -14.49
C LEU A 65 -14.29 -22.29 -14.14
N ALA A 66 -14.37 -21.24 -14.96
CA ALA A 66 -15.33 -20.17 -14.76
C ALA A 66 -16.78 -20.70 -14.85
N GLU A 67 -17.11 -21.46 -15.86
CA GLU A 67 -18.44 -22.06 -16.00
C GLU A 67 -18.79 -22.97 -14.82
N ARG A 68 -17.85 -23.79 -14.38
CA ARG A 68 -18.13 -24.77 -13.32
C ARG A 68 -18.20 -24.19 -11.91
N PHE A 69 -17.40 -23.17 -11.61
CA PHE A 69 -17.25 -22.63 -10.25
C PHE A 69 -17.86 -21.25 -10.06
N LEU A 70 -18.20 -20.54 -11.13
CA LEU A 70 -18.75 -19.20 -11.09
C LEU A 70 -20.15 -19.11 -11.71
N GLU A 71 -20.82 -20.25 -11.97
CA GLU A 71 -22.13 -20.29 -12.61
C GLU A 71 -23.14 -19.37 -11.92
N ASP A 72 -23.24 -19.43 -10.60
CA ASP A 72 -24.12 -18.58 -9.78
C ASP A 72 -23.83 -17.08 -9.93
N ARG A 73 -22.56 -16.72 -10.23
CA ARG A 73 -22.12 -15.33 -10.41
C ARG A 73 -22.28 -14.85 -11.86
N LEU A 74 -22.33 -15.77 -12.84
CA LEU A 74 -22.46 -15.44 -14.25
C LEU A 74 -23.93 -15.14 -14.66
N THR A 75 -24.89 -15.54 -13.85
CA THR A 75 -26.33 -15.33 -14.12
C THR A 75 -26.85 -13.94 -13.79
N ASP A 76 -26.09 -13.14 -12.99
CA ASP A 76 -26.53 -11.82 -12.50
C ASP A 76 -26.23 -10.66 -13.46
N THR A 77 -26.52 -10.84 -14.75
CA THR A 77 -26.31 -9.82 -15.79
C THR A 77 -27.49 -8.83 -15.94
N ILE A 78 -28.61 -9.10 -15.28
CA ILE A 78 -29.83 -8.28 -15.37
C ILE A 78 -29.88 -7.31 -14.21
N GLY A 79 -29.97 -6.00 -14.53
CA GLY A 79 -30.09 -4.95 -13.52
C GLY A 79 -29.41 -3.63 -13.94
N PRO A 80 -29.38 -2.63 -13.06
CA PRO A 80 -28.65 -1.39 -13.31
C PRO A 80 -27.17 -1.67 -13.61
N ALA A 81 -26.60 -0.88 -14.51
CA ALA A 81 -25.21 -1.07 -14.91
C ALA A 81 -24.26 -0.91 -13.70
N MET A 82 -23.36 -1.88 -13.60
CA MET A 82 -22.28 -1.91 -12.60
C MET A 82 -20.97 -2.33 -13.26
N GLY A 83 -19.89 -1.69 -12.83
CA GLY A 83 -18.55 -1.97 -13.33
C GLY A 83 -17.49 -1.63 -12.30
N THR A 84 -16.25 -2.02 -12.57
CA THR A 84 -15.09 -1.63 -11.75
C THR A 84 -14.15 -0.75 -12.56
N VAL A 85 -13.78 0.39 -12.02
CA VAL A 85 -12.77 1.30 -12.59
C VAL A 85 -11.40 0.67 -12.41
N LEU A 86 -10.74 0.31 -13.52
CA LEU A 86 -9.41 -0.29 -13.48
C LEU A 86 -8.33 0.78 -13.31
N GLU A 87 -8.39 1.78 -14.18
CA GLU A 87 -7.39 2.86 -14.21
C GLU A 87 -7.96 4.14 -14.79
N MET A 88 -7.29 5.24 -14.49
CA MET A 88 -7.53 6.54 -15.11
C MET A 88 -6.38 6.85 -16.06
N ARG A 89 -6.69 7.36 -17.24
CA ARG A 89 -5.70 7.76 -18.22
C ARG A 89 -5.98 9.15 -18.76
N ASP A 90 -4.91 9.86 -19.05
CA ASP A 90 -4.97 11.12 -19.81
C ASP A 90 -4.71 10.80 -21.28
N GLU A 91 -5.75 10.91 -22.09
CA GLU A 91 -5.68 10.55 -23.52
C GLU A 91 -5.67 11.81 -24.38
N VAL A 92 -4.71 11.88 -25.29
CA VAL A 92 -4.55 13.03 -26.20
C VAL A 92 -5.83 13.24 -27.02
N GLY A 93 -6.41 14.43 -26.92
CA GLY A 93 -7.64 14.81 -27.62
C GLY A 93 -8.95 14.33 -27.00
N MET A 94 -8.89 13.61 -25.87
CA MET A 94 -10.08 13.15 -25.13
C MET A 94 -10.12 13.62 -23.67
N GLY A 95 -8.98 14.10 -23.17
CA GLY A 95 -8.81 14.43 -21.75
C GLY A 95 -8.76 13.20 -20.87
N LYS A 96 -9.19 13.34 -19.62
CA LYS A 96 -9.22 12.22 -18.68
C LYS A 96 -10.32 11.24 -19.02
N THR A 97 -9.94 9.97 -19.06
CA THR A 97 -10.80 8.82 -19.34
C THR A 97 -10.63 7.77 -18.26
N ILE A 98 -11.63 6.92 -18.06
CA ILE A 98 -11.54 5.75 -17.19
C ILE A 98 -11.70 4.47 -18.01
N ASP A 99 -10.89 3.47 -17.70
CA ASP A 99 -11.02 2.13 -18.19
C ASP A 99 -11.80 1.31 -17.16
N VAL A 100 -12.92 0.70 -17.61
CA VAL A 100 -13.88 0.02 -16.75
C VAL A 100 -14.13 -1.39 -17.26
N ILE A 101 -14.22 -2.36 -16.36
CA ILE A 101 -14.84 -3.65 -16.63
C ILE A 101 -16.32 -3.55 -16.24
N LEU A 102 -17.19 -3.54 -17.22
CA LEU A 102 -18.63 -3.60 -17.03
C LEU A 102 -19.05 -5.07 -16.90
N TYR A 103 -19.53 -5.46 -15.73
CA TYR A 103 -19.91 -6.85 -15.46
C TYR A 103 -21.42 -7.05 -15.31
N ARG A 104 -22.21 -5.96 -15.22
CA ARG A 104 -23.68 -6.01 -15.11
C ARG A 104 -24.34 -4.90 -15.91
N GLY A 105 -25.49 -5.19 -16.49
CA GLY A 105 -26.35 -4.21 -17.17
C GLY A 105 -25.78 -3.66 -18.47
N ASN A 106 -26.23 -2.48 -18.85
CA ASN A 106 -25.79 -1.75 -20.03
C ASN A 106 -25.60 -0.27 -19.75
N LEU A 107 -24.68 0.36 -20.48
CA LEU A 107 -24.39 1.80 -20.44
C LEU A 107 -24.64 2.42 -21.80
N LYS A 108 -25.26 3.60 -21.84
CA LYS A 108 -25.51 4.43 -23.02
C LYS A 108 -24.83 5.78 -22.91
N ILE A 109 -24.55 6.39 -24.05
CA ILE A 109 -24.13 7.79 -24.08
C ILE A 109 -25.26 8.65 -23.52
N GLY A 110 -24.95 9.56 -22.60
CA GLY A 110 -25.91 10.39 -21.89
C GLY A 110 -26.35 9.86 -20.53
N ASP A 111 -26.09 8.59 -20.22
CA ASP A 111 -26.37 8.05 -18.89
C ASP A 111 -25.55 8.76 -17.80
N ASN A 112 -26.17 8.91 -16.64
CA ASN A 112 -25.49 9.36 -15.44
C ASN A 112 -24.90 8.15 -14.72
N ILE A 113 -23.63 8.28 -14.36
CA ILE A 113 -22.91 7.29 -13.57
C ILE A 113 -22.40 7.93 -12.27
N MET A 114 -22.37 7.13 -11.22
CA MET A 114 -21.80 7.49 -9.94
C MET A 114 -20.48 6.77 -9.73
N LEU A 115 -19.48 7.52 -9.27
CA LEU A 115 -18.11 7.09 -9.03
C LEU A 115 -17.66 7.53 -7.65
N ALA A 116 -16.72 6.81 -7.05
CA ALA A 116 -16.07 7.21 -5.83
C ALA A 116 -15.05 8.33 -6.07
N SER A 117 -14.92 9.23 -5.11
CA SER A 117 -13.88 10.25 -5.03
C SER A 117 -13.30 10.33 -3.62
N SER A 118 -12.21 11.08 -3.44
CA SER A 118 -11.61 11.32 -2.11
C SER A 118 -12.57 11.97 -1.11
N ASP A 119 -13.54 12.72 -1.59
CA ASP A 119 -14.50 13.47 -0.78
C ASP A 119 -15.87 12.77 -0.67
N GLY A 120 -15.97 11.54 -1.16
CA GLY A 120 -17.21 10.75 -1.18
C GLY A 120 -17.56 10.24 -2.58
N ALA A 121 -18.85 10.27 -2.94
CA ALA A 121 -19.33 9.88 -4.26
C ALA A 121 -19.68 11.13 -5.10
N PHE A 122 -19.49 11.05 -6.41
CA PHE A 122 -19.92 12.09 -7.33
C PHE A 122 -20.60 11.49 -8.57
N THR A 123 -21.50 12.26 -9.16
CA THR A 123 -22.21 11.87 -10.38
C THR A 123 -21.65 12.63 -11.57
N THR A 124 -21.49 11.91 -12.69
CA THR A 124 -21.11 12.48 -13.98
C THR A 124 -21.90 11.83 -15.11
N HIS A 125 -21.97 12.47 -16.28
CA HIS A 125 -22.68 11.93 -17.44
C HIS A 125 -21.70 11.42 -18.50
N ILE A 126 -22.04 10.31 -19.13
CA ILE A 126 -21.24 9.67 -20.18
C ILE A 126 -21.31 10.48 -21.46
N LYS A 127 -20.17 10.97 -21.94
CA LYS A 127 -20.03 11.65 -23.25
C LYS A 127 -19.62 10.71 -24.37
N GLY A 128 -18.95 9.61 -24.03
CA GLY A 128 -18.50 8.65 -25.02
C GLY A 128 -18.16 7.31 -24.42
N LEU A 129 -18.50 6.26 -25.14
CA LEU A 129 -18.19 4.86 -24.82
C LEU A 129 -17.33 4.31 -25.94
N LYS A 130 -16.18 3.73 -25.59
CA LYS A 130 -15.21 3.23 -26.55
C LYS A 130 -14.74 1.83 -26.16
N ARG A 131 -14.52 0.99 -27.17
CA ARG A 131 -13.88 -0.32 -27.00
C ARG A 131 -12.61 -0.37 -27.85
N PRO A 132 -11.61 -1.14 -27.44
CA PRO A 132 -10.45 -1.38 -28.28
C PRO A 132 -10.88 -2.10 -29.55
N LYS A 133 -10.27 -1.73 -30.67
CA LYS A 133 -10.45 -2.45 -31.93
C LYS A 133 -9.84 -3.84 -31.75
N GLY A 134 -10.62 -4.91 -32.00
CA GLY A 134 -10.15 -6.28 -31.86
C GLY A 134 -8.93 -6.54 -32.74
N MET A 135 -7.95 -7.28 -32.22
CA MET A 135 -6.78 -7.86 -32.89
C MET A 135 -6.12 -7.02 -34.01
N SER A 136 -6.07 -5.71 -33.89
CA SER A 136 -5.26 -4.86 -34.76
C SER A 136 -3.85 -4.74 -34.16
N GLU A 137 -2.82 -4.87 -34.98
CA GLU A 137 -1.42 -4.68 -34.57
C GLU A 137 -1.25 -3.34 -33.83
N MET A 138 -0.50 -3.35 -32.74
CA MET A 138 -0.19 -2.16 -31.92
C MET A 138 0.50 -1.02 -32.71
N ARG A 139 0.85 -1.25 -33.97
CA ARG A 139 1.56 -0.31 -34.85
C ARG A 139 0.63 0.69 -35.57
N ASP A 140 -0.67 0.42 -35.65
CA ASP A 140 -1.64 1.37 -36.23
C ASP A 140 -2.00 2.47 -35.23
N ALA A 141 -1.21 3.52 -35.18
CA ALA A 141 -1.39 4.66 -34.28
C ALA A 141 -2.68 5.48 -34.48
N GLY A 142 -3.45 5.21 -35.51
CA GLY A 142 -4.54 6.08 -35.96
C GLY A 142 -5.96 5.76 -35.47
N LYS A 143 -6.29 4.52 -35.07
CA LYS A 143 -7.69 4.17 -34.66
C LYS A 143 -7.70 2.99 -33.68
N ARG A 144 -7.17 3.19 -32.51
CA ARG A 144 -7.21 2.18 -31.43
C ARG A 144 -8.60 1.94 -30.86
N TRP A 145 -9.47 2.92 -30.93
CA TRP A 145 -10.74 2.96 -30.24
C TRP A 145 -11.91 3.07 -31.23
N VAL A 146 -12.94 2.26 -31.01
CA VAL A 146 -14.23 2.33 -31.76
C VAL A 146 -15.28 2.88 -30.79
N ASN A 147 -16.06 3.87 -31.27
CA ASN A 147 -17.15 4.44 -30.50
C ASN A 147 -18.40 3.56 -30.60
N PHE A 148 -19.09 3.43 -29.49
CA PHE A 148 -20.36 2.74 -29.40
C PHE A 148 -21.41 3.63 -28.74
N PRO A 149 -22.64 3.66 -29.21
CA PRO A 149 -23.74 4.41 -28.56
C PRO A 149 -24.20 3.75 -27.27
N GLU A 150 -24.07 2.43 -27.19
CA GLU A 150 -24.47 1.57 -26.07
C GLU A 150 -23.52 0.39 -25.96
N ILE A 151 -23.23 -0.02 -24.74
CA ILE A 151 -22.38 -1.18 -24.44
C ILE A 151 -23.04 -2.02 -23.34
N GLN A 152 -23.12 -3.32 -23.58
CA GLN A 152 -23.67 -4.31 -22.66
C GLN A 152 -22.56 -5.10 -21.96
N ALA A 153 -22.81 -5.51 -20.73
CA ALA A 153 -21.95 -6.42 -19.97
C ALA A 153 -21.90 -7.83 -20.63
N ALA A 154 -20.81 -8.62 -20.49
CA ALA A 154 -19.60 -8.28 -19.78
C ALA A 154 -18.52 -7.82 -20.77
N CYS A 155 -17.88 -6.71 -20.49
CA CYS A 155 -16.83 -6.22 -21.39
C CYS A 155 -15.97 -5.13 -20.75
N GLY A 156 -14.76 -4.94 -21.30
CA GLY A 156 -13.94 -3.77 -21.04
C GLY A 156 -14.41 -2.57 -21.86
N VAL A 157 -14.55 -1.43 -21.23
CA VAL A 157 -15.00 -0.17 -21.87
C VAL A 157 -14.17 1.01 -21.39
N LYS A 158 -13.78 1.88 -22.31
CA LYS A 158 -13.22 3.20 -22.00
C LYS A 158 -14.34 4.22 -22.00
N ILE A 159 -14.52 4.91 -20.88
CA ILE A 159 -15.56 5.93 -20.69
C ILE A 159 -14.94 7.30 -20.72
N VAL A 160 -15.57 8.19 -21.49
CA VAL A 160 -15.26 9.62 -21.52
C VAL A 160 -16.40 10.36 -20.84
N ALA A 161 -16.09 11.11 -19.80
CA ALA A 161 -17.06 11.91 -19.04
C ALA A 161 -16.38 13.14 -18.43
N PRO A 162 -17.11 14.17 -17.97
CA PRO A 162 -16.57 15.30 -17.23
C PRO A 162 -16.13 14.90 -15.82
N LYS A 163 -15.21 15.66 -15.22
CA LYS A 163 -14.80 15.53 -13.82
C LYS A 163 -14.21 14.15 -13.43
N LEU A 164 -13.72 13.39 -14.41
CA LEU A 164 -13.10 12.09 -14.14
C LEU A 164 -11.78 12.21 -13.36
N GLU A 165 -11.20 13.41 -13.28
CA GLU A 165 -10.03 13.68 -12.43
C GLU A 165 -10.26 13.42 -10.94
N ASN A 166 -11.51 13.38 -10.51
CA ASN A 166 -11.90 13.08 -9.14
C ASN A 166 -12.18 11.59 -8.89
N ALA A 167 -12.25 10.78 -9.95
CA ALA A 167 -12.52 9.35 -9.83
C ALA A 167 -11.36 8.61 -9.17
N ILE A 168 -11.66 7.50 -8.52
CA ILE A 168 -10.67 6.65 -7.87
C ILE A 168 -10.64 5.30 -8.57
N ALA A 169 -9.45 4.90 -9.04
CA ALA A 169 -9.25 3.59 -9.64
C ALA A 169 -9.33 2.48 -8.58
N GLY A 170 -9.90 1.34 -8.98
CA GLY A 170 -10.14 0.21 -8.09
C GLY A 170 -11.51 0.24 -7.40
N THR A 171 -12.32 1.29 -7.60
CA THR A 171 -13.67 1.40 -7.04
C THR A 171 -14.75 1.01 -8.03
N THR A 172 -15.97 0.81 -7.51
CA THR A 172 -17.12 0.46 -8.33
C THR A 172 -17.74 1.66 -9.03
N LEU A 173 -18.26 1.43 -10.24
CA LEU A 173 -19.09 2.33 -11.03
C LEU A 173 -20.51 1.86 -10.97
N HIS A 174 -21.47 2.77 -10.77
CA HIS A 174 -22.90 2.48 -10.73
C HIS A 174 -23.67 3.40 -11.67
N LEU A 175 -24.71 2.85 -12.32
CA LEU A 175 -25.69 3.65 -13.06
C LEU A 175 -26.51 4.50 -12.06
N ALA A 176 -26.72 5.78 -12.38
CA ALA A 176 -27.35 6.75 -11.49
C ALA A 176 -28.33 7.70 -12.23
N ASN A 177 -29.20 7.16 -13.08
CA ASN A 177 -30.15 7.93 -13.87
C ASN A 177 -31.36 8.41 -13.04
N THR A 178 -31.79 7.62 -12.06
CA THR A 178 -32.92 7.96 -11.17
C THR A 178 -32.41 8.30 -9.77
N ASP A 179 -33.21 9.01 -8.98
CA ASP A 179 -32.83 9.37 -7.62
C ASP A 179 -32.73 8.14 -6.70
N GLU A 180 -33.52 7.11 -6.94
CA GLU A 180 -33.39 5.82 -6.26
C GLU A 180 -32.04 5.16 -6.54
N GLN A 181 -31.65 5.13 -7.83
CA GLN A 181 -30.33 4.61 -8.23
C GLN A 181 -29.19 5.41 -7.64
N LYS A 182 -29.29 6.73 -7.58
CA LYS A 182 -28.27 7.59 -6.95
C LYS A 182 -28.11 7.27 -5.47
N THR A 183 -29.22 7.17 -4.73
CA THR A 183 -29.19 6.87 -3.31
C THR A 183 -28.59 5.48 -3.04
N ALA A 184 -29.00 4.48 -3.82
CA ALA A 184 -28.46 3.13 -3.70
C ALA A 184 -26.96 3.08 -4.04
N ALA A 185 -26.55 3.74 -5.12
CA ALA A 185 -25.15 3.81 -5.53
C ALA A 185 -24.27 4.52 -4.50
N GLU A 186 -24.73 5.63 -3.92
CA GLU A 186 -24.03 6.35 -2.87
C GLU A 186 -23.83 5.49 -1.62
N GLN A 187 -24.87 4.73 -1.24
CA GLN A 187 -24.77 3.83 -0.11
C GLN A 187 -23.75 2.71 -0.37
N LEU A 188 -23.78 2.08 -1.54
CA LEU A 188 -22.83 1.02 -1.91
C LEU A 188 -21.39 1.52 -1.94
N ILE A 189 -21.14 2.69 -2.52
CA ILE A 189 -19.81 3.31 -2.52
C ILE A 189 -19.35 3.62 -1.09
N ARG A 190 -20.24 4.10 -0.23
CA ARG A 190 -19.93 4.38 1.18
C ARG A 190 -19.60 3.11 1.95
N GLU A 191 -20.31 2.02 1.71
CA GLU A 191 -20.04 0.71 2.31
C GLU A 191 -18.71 0.14 1.81
N GLU A 192 -18.40 0.27 0.52
CA GLU A 192 -17.11 -0.11 -0.06
C GLU A 192 -15.94 0.61 0.64
N TRP A 193 -16.01 1.94 0.77
CA TRP A 193 -15.01 2.73 1.48
C TRP A 193 -14.87 2.35 2.95
N ARG A 194 -15.98 2.11 3.62
CA ARG A 194 -15.96 1.65 5.01
C ARG A 194 -15.26 0.31 5.12
N GLY A 195 -15.53 -0.64 4.22
CA GLY A 195 -14.87 -1.95 4.21
C GLY A 195 -13.35 -1.85 4.02
N ILE A 196 -12.87 -0.89 3.22
CA ILE A 196 -11.43 -0.61 3.05
C ILE A 196 -10.85 -0.02 4.33
N TYR A 197 -11.50 0.99 4.90
CA TYR A 197 -11.06 1.66 6.11
C TYR A 197 -11.00 0.71 7.32
N ASP A 198 -11.96 -0.21 7.42
CA ASP A 198 -12.04 -1.20 8.49
C ASP A 198 -10.89 -2.23 8.46
N LYS A 199 -10.24 -2.42 7.30
CA LYS A 199 -9.06 -3.28 7.15
C LYS A 199 -7.75 -2.60 7.49
N MET A 200 -7.72 -1.27 7.62
CA MET A 200 -6.47 -0.54 7.90
C MET A 200 -5.92 -0.90 9.28
N PRO A 201 -4.60 -1.22 9.37
CA PRO A 201 -3.96 -1.53 10.63
C PRO A 201 -3.85 -0.26 11.50
N ILE A 202 -4.36 -0.34 12.72
CA ILE A 202 -4.30 0.73 13.72
C ILE A 202 -3.65 0.23 15.00
N MET A 203 -3.08 1.14 15.78
CA MET A 203 -2.42 0.81 17.03
C MET A 203 -3.31 1.14 18.24
N CYS A 204 -3.27 0.26 19.25
CA CYS A 204 -3.90 0.53 20.53
C CYS A 204 -3.08 1.51 21.37
N SER A 205 -3.70 2.58 21.88
CA SER A 205 -3.01 3.55 22.76
C SER A 205 -2.58 2.95 24.11
N VAL A 206 -3.21 1.86 24.54
CA VAL A 206 -2.97 1.22 25.85
C VAL A 206 -1.97 0.09 25.76
N CYS A 207 -2.22 -0.93 24.89
CA CYS A 207 -1.33 -2.11 24.78
C CYS A 207 -0.33 -2.03 23.65
N LYS A 208 -0.40 -1.00 22.81
CA LYS A 208 0.45 -0.80 21.62
C LYS A 208 0.39 -1.91 20.58
N GLU A 209 -0.61 -2.77 20.66
CA GLU A 209 -0.84 -3.82 19.67
C GLU A 209 -1.46 -3.23 18.40
N VAL A 210 -1.01 -3.72 17.24
CA VAL A 210 -1.52 -3.32 15.93
C VAL A 210 -2.46 -4.38 15.39
N SER A 211 -3.66 -3.98 15.00
CA SER A 211 -4.68 -4.87 14.42
C SER A 211 -5.55 -4.11 13.42
N PRO A 212 -6.24 -4.82 12.50
CA PRO A 212 -7.22 -4.18 11.64
C PRO A 212 -8.28 -3.46 12.47
N ARG A 213 -8.74 -2.31 12.01
CA ARG A 213 -9.71 -1.47 12.74
C ARG A 213 -10.97 -2.23 13.15
N LEU A 214 -11.50 -3.08 12.27
CA LEU A 214 -12.70 -3.88 12.57
C LEU A 214 -12.48 -4.87 13.72
N GLU A 215 -11.34 -5.57 13.72
CA GLU A 215 -11.00 -6.53 14.77
C GLU A 215 -10.68 -5.85 16.10
N PHE A 216 -10.18 -4.63 16.04
CA PHE A 216 -9.83 -3.82 17.20
C PHE A 216 -11.03 -3.49 18.08
N VAL A 217 -12.18 -3.20 17.48
CA VAL A 217 -13.43 -2.89 18.20
C VAL A 217 -13.95 -4.10 18.98
N THR A 218 -13.66 -5.31 18.48
CA THR A 218 -14.19 -6.58 19.04
C THR A 218 -13.22 -7.32 19.93
N ASN A 219 -11.91 -7.28 19.67
CA ASN A 219 -10.93 -8.25 20.17
C ASN A 219 -9.60 -7.67 20.66
N CYS A 220 -9.55 -6.52 21.28
CA CYS A 220 -8.33 -6.19 22.00
C CYS A 220 -8.10 -7.26 23.08
N GLN A 221 -7.09 -8.12 22.89
CA GLN A 221 -6.87 -9.38 23.63
C GLN A 221 -6.86 -9.25 25.16
N ASN A 222 -6.72 -8.04 25.68
CA ASN A 222 -6.64 -7.80 27.13
C ASN A 222 -7.95 -7.35 27.80
N GLY A 223 -9.08 -7.28 27.11
CA GLY A 223 -10.38 -6.86 27.69
C GLY A 223 -10.38 -5.49 28.38
N LYS A 224 -9.22 -4.89 28.62
CA LYS A 224 -8.99 -3.61 29.30
C LYS A 224 -8.92 -2.42 28.34
N CYS A 225 -8.77 -2.67 27.04
CA CYS A 225 -8.48 -1.65 26.04
C CYS A 225 -9.69 -1.19 25.23
N LYS A 226 -10.89 -1.23 25.80
CA LYS A 226 -12.14 -0.91 25.09
C LYS A 226 -12.05 0.43 24.35
N GLY A 227 -11.83 0.37 23.01
CA GLY A 227 -11.96 1.51 22.10
C GLY A 227 -10.83 2.56 22.14
N ALA A 228 -9.71 2.29 22.80
CA ALA A 228 -8.60 3.23 22.89
C ALA A 228 -7.67 3.13 21.66
N VAL A 229 -8.03 3.82 20.58
CA VAL A 229 -7.23 3.89 19.34
C VAL A 229 -6.19 5.01 19.46
N GLU A 230 -4.95 4.73 19.05
CA GLU A 230 -3.91 5.75 18.87
C GLU A 230 -4.03 6.36 17.47
N GLU A 231 -4.90 7.36 17.32
CA GLU A 231 -5.13 8.00 16.02
C GLU A 231 -4.01 8.96 15.59
N LYS A 232 -3.04 9.23 16.46
CA LYS A 232 -1.97 10.21 16.19
C LYS A 232 -0.70 9.60 15.67
N ASP A 233 -0.62 8.29 15.58
CA ASP A 233 0.58 7.58 15.17
C ASP A 233 0.32 6.62 14.02
N GLY A 234 1.40 6.27 13.29
CA GLY A 234 1.35 5.42 12.11
C GLY A 234 1.80 6.12 10.84
N VAL A 235 2.17 5.33 9.84
CA VAL A 235 2.65 5.83 8.54
C VAL A 235 1.52 6.35 7.67
N VAL A 236 1.83 7.25 6.72
CA VAL A 236 0.92 7.67 5.66
C VAL A 236 1.14 6.77 4.45
N ILE A 237 0.08 6.15 3.92
CA ILE A 237 0.16 5.31 2.74
C ILE A 237 -0.63 5.89 1.57
N LYS A 238 -0.06 5.75 0.37
CA LYS A 238 -0.63 6.21 -0.90
C LYS A 238 -0.51 5.10 -1.93
N ALA A 239 -1.50 4.97 -2.79
CA ALA A 239 -1.43 4.08 -3.95
C ALA A 239 -2.16 4.70 -5.15
N ASP A 240 -1.92 4.18 -6.34
CA ASP A 240 -2.65 4.56 -7.56
C ASP A 240 -4.08 3.99 -7.58
N THR A 241 -4.30 2.88 -6.88
CA THR A 241 -5.57 2.15 -6.82
C THR A 241 -5.91 1.74 -5.39
N VAL A 242 -7.19 1.47 -5.15
CA VAL A 242 -7.68 0.96 -3.86
C VAL A 242 -7.07 -0.39 -3.53
N GLY A 243 -6.98 -1.31 -4.50
CA GLY A 243 -6.37 -2.63 -4.30
C GLY A 243 -4.89 -2.54 -3.92
N GLY A 244 -4.14 -1.58 -4.52
CA GLY A 244 -2.76 -1.28 -4.14
C GLY A 244 -2.65 -0.78 -2.70
N LEU A 245 -3.59 0.06 -2.28
CA LEU A 245 -3.67 0.58 -0.92
C LEU A 245 -3.92 -0.55 0.11
N GLU A 246 -4.89 -1.44 -0.19
CA GLU A 246 -5.18 -2.60 0.66
C GLU A 246 -3.99 -3.57 0.76
N ALA A 247 -3.31 -3.83 -0.36
CA ALA A 247 -2.15 -4.70 -0.39
C ALA A 247 -0.99 -4.13 0.45
N LEU A 248 -0.71 -2.83 0.33
CA LEU A 248 0.31 -2.16 1.15
C LEU A 248 -0.06 -2.18 2.63
N ALA A 249 -1.32 -1.91 2.97
CA ALA A 249 -1.81 -1.97 4.35
C ALA A 249 -1.69 -3.38 4.96
N PHE A 250 -1.96 -4.42 4.16
CA PHE A 250 -1.83 -5.80 4.60
C PHE A 250 -0.37 -6.19 4.92
N GLU A 251 0.59 -5.77 4.10
CA GLU A 251 2.01 -6.01 4.40
C GLU A 251 2.46 -5.25 5.66
N LEU A 252 2.04 -4.00 5.82
CA LEU A 252 2.32 -3.23 7.04
C LEU A 252 1.72 -3.86 8.30
N PHE A 253 0.52 -4.47 8.17
CA PHE A 253 -0.09 -5.21 9.27
C PHE A 253 0.75 -6.40 9.71
N LYS A 254 1.32 -7.19 8.79
CA LYS A 254 2.22 -8.30 9.11
C LYS A 254 3.44 -7.85 9.92
N LEU A 255 3.95 -6.66 9.62
CA LEU A 255 5.08 -6.03 10.31
C LEU A 255 4.67 -5.27 11.58
N LYS A 256 3.39 -5.29 11.93
CA LYS A 256 2.82 -4.55 13.06
C LYS A 256 3.08 -3.03 13.01
N ILE A 257 3.05 -2.47 11.81
CA ILE A 257 3.20 -1.04 11.57
C ILE A 257 1.80 -0.44 11.42
N PRO A 258 1.41 0.53 12.27
CA PRO A 258 0.12 1.17 12.16
C PRO A 258 0.07 2.13 10.97
N VAL A 259 -1.13 2.28 10.41
CA VAL A 259 -1.43 3.22 9.33
C VAL A 259 -2.29 4.37 9.89
N ARG A 260 -1.78 5.59 9.78
CA ARG A 260 -2.50 6.79 10.18
C ARG A 260 -3.48 7.26 9.12
N GLN A 261 -3.03 7.27 7.87
CA GLN A 261 -3.84 7.71 6.75
C GLN A 261 -3.55 6.85 5.52
N ALA A 262 -4.61 6.47 4.82
CA ALA A 262 -4.57 5.72 3.59
C ALA A 262 -5.42 6.43 2.54
N THR A 263 -4.80 6.86 1.42
CA THR A 263 -5.51 7.58 0.35
C THR A 263 -4.99 7.20 -1.02
N VAL A 264 -5.88 7.26 -2.02
CA VAL A 264 -5.53 6.98 -3.41
C VAL A 264 -5.11 8.28 -4.13
N GLY A 265 -4.17 8.15 -5.06
CA GLY A 265 -3.66 9.25 -5.88
C GLY A 265 -2.26 9.72 -5.49
N PRO A 266 -1.74 10.77 -6.14
CA PRO A 266 -0.40 11.28 -5.90
C PRO A 266 -0.25 11.92 -4.51
N VAL A 267 0.98 11.92 -3.99
CA VAL A 267 1.30 12.58 -2.72
C VAL A 267 1.17 14.09 -2.87
N ASN A 268 0.49 14.71 -1.93
CA ASN A 268 0.19 16.15 -1.91
C ASN A 268 0.57 16.82 -0.57
N LYS A 269 0.37 18.15 -0.47
CA LYS A 269 0.71 18.92 0.74
C LYS A 269 -0.02 18.46 2.01
N LYS A 270 -1.26 17.95 1.88
CA LYS A 270 -2.00 17.44 3.05
C LYS A 270 -1.33 16.19 3.62
N ASP A 271 -0.83 15.32 2.75
CA ASP A 271 -0.13 14.10 3.16
C ASP A 271 1.17 14.41 3.90
N ILE A 272 1.92 15.42 3.43
CA ILE A 272 3.13 15.91 4.12
C ILE A 272 2.80 16.47 5.51
N LEU A 273 1.78 17.34 5.60
CA LEU A 273 1.35 17.91 6.87
C LEU A 273 0.90 16.82 7.85
N MET A 274 0.23 15.79 7.32
CA MET A 274 -0.17 14.63 8.13
C MET A 274 1.05 13.86 8.64
N ALA A 275 2.02 13.57 7.78
CA ALA A 275 3.25 12.88 8.16
C ALA A 275 4.08 13.69 9.17
N LYS A 276 4.19 15.02 9.02
CA LYS A 276 4.84 15.90 10.01
C LYS A 276 4.17 15.85 11.40
N SER A 277 2.87 15.64 11.44
CA SER A 277 2.10 15.57 12.70
C SER A 277 2.25 14.25 13.46
N ILE A 278 2.92 13.25 12.91
CA ILE A 278 3.19 11.96 13.53
C ILE A 278 4.17 12.16 14.69
N GLN A 279 3.89 11.55 15.84
CA GLN A 279 4.69 11.72 17.03
C GLN A 279 5.90 10.79 17.08
N ASP A 280 5.72 9.53 16.66
CA ASP A 280 6.81 8.55 16.62
C ASP A 280 7.74 8.84 15.43
N PRO A 281 9.03 9.17 15.65
CA PRO A 281 9.98 9.42 14.59
C PRO A 281 10.16 8.24 13.62
N LEU A 282 9.91 7.02 14.08
CA LEU A 282 10.05 5.80 13.29
C LEU A 282 8.88 5.60 12.31
N ASN A 283 7.79 6.34 12.48
CA ASN A 283 6.60 6.30 11.64
C ASN A 283 6.44 7.57 10.78
N LYS A 284 7.34 8.55 10.88
CA LYS A 284 7.34 9.78 10.06
C LYS A 284 7.72 9.48 8.60
N ALA A 285 6.90 8.67 7.94
CA ALA A 285 7.14 8.25 6.57
C ALA A 285 5.86 8.27 5.73
N ILE A 286 6.06 8.48 4.43
CA ILE A 286 5.03 8.34 3.40
C ILE A 286 5.45 7.18 2.49
N LEU A 287 4.60 6.17 2.36
CA LEU A 287 4.82 5.01 1.50
C LEU A 287 3.90 5.09 0.29
N GLY A 288 4.47 5.17 -0.91
CA GLY A 288 3.76 5.33 -2.18
C GLY A 288 3.87 4.10 -3.07
N PHE A 289 2.80 3.34 -3.28
CA PHE A 289 2.77 2.22 -4.21
C PHE A 289 2.22 2.66 -5.56
N SER A 290 3.02 2.49 -6.62
CA SER A 290 2.70 2.91 -8.01
C SER A 290 2.25 4.38 -8.13
N THR A 291 2.60 5.22 -7.17
CA THR A 291 2.24 6.63 -7.16
C THR A 291 3.47 7.52 -7.03
N LYS A 292 3.34 8.77 -7.44
CA LYS A 292 4.40 9.78 -7.41
C LYS A 292 4.01 10.95 -6.53
N ALA A 293 4.99 11.74 -6.16
CA ALA A 293 4.75 13.04 -5.55
C ALA A 293 4.26 14.04 -6.62
N ASN A 294 3.32 14.92 -6.26
CA ASN A 294 2.98 16.07 -7.07
C ASN A 294 4.21 16.98 -7.22
N ASN A 295 4.31 17.69 -8.36
CA ASN A 295 5.43 18.61 -8.62
C ASN A 295 5.62 19.67 -7.52
N GLU A 296 4.53 20.07 -6.86
CA GLU A 296 4.54 21.06 -5.78
C GLU A 296 5.23 20.59 -4.48
N VAL A 297 5.36 19.28 -4.30
CA VAL A 297 5.89 18.66 -3.06
C VAL A 297 7.11 17.79 -3.34
N ALA A 298 7.44 17.59 -4.61
CA ALA A 298 8.55 16.72 -5.01
C ALA A 298 9.90 17.22 -4.46
N ASP A 299 10.11 18.54 -4.47
CA ASP A 299 11.33 19.17 -3.97
C ASP A 299 11.47 18.99 -2.45
N GLU A 300 10.36 19.17 -1.70
CA GLU A 300 10.34 19.01 -0.24
C GLU A 300 10.59 17.55 0.19
N LEU A 301 10.12 16.58 -0.59
CA LEU A 301 10.31 15.14 -0.32
C LEU A 301 11.67 14.62 -0.79
N SER A 302 12.35 15.34 -1.69
CA SER A 302 13.69 15.00 -2.18
C SER A 302 14.81 15.59 -1.33
N ASP A 303 14.48 16.47 -0.40
CA ASP A 303 15.45 17.08 0.50
C ASP A 303 15.91 16.06 1.57
N ASN A 304 17.21 15.79 1.60
CA ASN A 304 17.81 14.86 2.56
C ASN A 304 17.70 15.33 4.03
N ASP A 305 17.47 16.62 4.25
CA ASP A 305 17.23 17.19 5.59
C ASP A 305 15.73 17.18 5.98
N SER A 306 14.87 16.57 5.14
CA SER A 306 13.45 16.45 5.43
C SER A 306 13.20 15.59 6.67
N GLU A 307 12.34 16.07 7.57
CA GLU A 307 11.88 15.29 8.73
C GLU A 307 11.05 14.05 8.34
N ILE A 308 10.64 13.93 7.06
CA ILE A 308 9.76 12.90 6.54
C ILE A 308 10.53 12.07 5.53
N ALA A 309 10.51 10.75 5.70
CA ALA A 309 11.00 9.82 4.70
C ALA A 309 9.91 9.54 3.65
N PHE A 310 10.30 9.47 2.38
CA PHE A 310 9.39 9.12 1.28
C PHE A 310 9.92 7.93 0.49
N PHE A 311 9.14 6.86 0.46
CA PHE A 311 9.46 5.64 -0.27
C PHE A 311 8.40 5.41 -1.34
N SER A 312 8.81 5.29 -2.60
CA SER A 312 7.88 5.02 -3.70
C SER A 312 8.44 4.00 -4.68
N GLY A 313 7.56 3.18 -5.23
CA GLY A 313 7.94 2.15 -6.18
C GLY A 313 6.74 1.42 -6.79
N SER A 314 7.00 0.59 -7.80
CA SER A 314 6.02 -0.27 -8.44
C SER A 314 5.99 -1.71 -7.88
N ILE A 315 6.84 -2.01 -6.90
CA ILE A 315 6.92 -3.30 -6.22
C ILE A 315 6.80 -3.06 -4.73
N ILE A 316 5.74 -3.59 -4.10
CA ILE A 316 5.42 -3.36 -2.69
C ILE A 316 6.57 -3.79 -1.77
N TYR A 317 7.17 -4.95 -2.02
CA TYR A 317 8.24 -5.48 -1.19
C TYR A 317 9.46 -4.56 -1.16
N HIS A 318 9.84 -3.95 -2.29
CA HIS A 318 10.96 -2.99 -2.32
C HIS A 318 10.69 -1.74 -1.49
N ILE A 319 9.43 -1.30 -1.44
CA ILE A 319 9.02 -0.16 -0.60
C ILE A 319 9.14 -0.53 0.88
N ILE A 320 8.67 -1.71 1.23
CA ILE A 320 8.69 -2.22 2.60
C ILE A 320 10.13 -2.44 3.07
N ASP A 321 10.96 -3.11 2.28
CA ASP A 321 12.36 -3.38 2.61
C ASP A 321 13.13 -2.07 2.85
N ALA A 322 12.99 -1.09 1.94
CA ALA A 322 13.63 0.23 2.08
C ALA A 322 13.14 0.99 3.32
N PHE A 323 11.85 0.86 3.66
CA PHE A 323 11.29 1.47 4.85
C PHE A 323 11.79 0.80 6.15
N GLU A 324 11.89 -0.54 6.18
CA GLU A 324 12.43 -1.27 7.34
C GLU A 324 13.92 -0.97 7.57
N GLU A 325 14.70 -0.88 6.48
CA GLU A 325 16.11 -0.47 6.55
C GLU A 325 16.24 0.93 7.15
N TRP A 326 15.51 1.90 6.63
CA TRP A 326 15.47 3.27 7.18
C TRP A 326 15.02 3.30 8.64
N ARG A 327 14.01 2.52 9.05
CA ARG A 327 13.57 2.45 10.45
C ARG A 327 14.68 1.92 11.36
N THR A 328 15.42 0.93 10.89
CA THR A 328 16.54 0.35 11.65
C THR A 328 17.66 1.36 11.85
N GLU A 329 18.01 2.09 10.79
CA GLU A 329 19.00 3.18 10.86
C GLU A 329 18.55 4.30 11.80
N LYS A 330 17.29 4.72 11.65
CA LYS A 330 16.71 5.79 12.49
C LYS A 330 16.62 5.40 13.95
N GLN A 331 16.28 4.15 14.24
CA GLN A 331 16.29 3.62 15.60
C GLN A 331 17.73 3.68 16.20
N ALA A 332 18.73 3.29 15.42
CA ALA A 332 20.13 3.34 15.85
C ALA A 332 20.60 4.79 16.12
N GLU A 333 20.20 5.76 15.29
CA GLU A 333 20.46 7.18 15.52
C GLU A 333 19.85 7.68 16.83
N ILE A 334 18.58 7.36 17.08
CA ILE A 334 17.86 7.74 18.31
C ILE A 334 18.55 7.14 19.54
N GLU A 335 18.93 5.87 19.48
CA GLU A 335 19.64 5.20 20.57
C GLU A 335 21.05 5.80 20.80
N ALA A 336 21.76 6.15 19.73
CA ALA A 336 23.06 6.81 19.83
C ALA A 336 22.94 8.19 20.52
N ALA A 337 21.96 9.00 20.08
CA ALA A 337 21.68 10.30 20.68
C ALA A 337 21.28 10.18 22.15
N GLN A 338 20.47 9.18 22.50
CA GLN A 338 20.11 8.90 23.90
C GLN A 338 21.35 8.49 24.72
N ARG A 339 22.25 7.68 24.17
CA ARG A 339 23.49 7.27 24.83
C ARG A 339 24.43 8.47 25.08
N GLU A 340 24.52 9.39 24.14
CA GLU A 340 25.30 10.62 24.31
C GLU A 340 24.73 11.55 25.41
N SER A 341 23.39 11.58 25.52
CA SER A 341 22.69 12.36 26.56
C SER A 341 22.77 11.72 27.94
N LEU A 342 23.11 10.43 28.06
CA LEU A 342 23.24 9.73 29.32
C LEU A 342 24.52 10.19 30.05
N VAL A 343 24.33 10.84 31.18
CA VAL A 343 25.42 11.19 32.10
C VAL A 343 25.90 9.92 32.79
N TYR A 344 26.99 9.32 32.28
CA TYR A 344 27.59 8.17 32.95
C TYR A 344 28.22 8.63 34.29
N PRO A 345 27.90 7.97 35.40
CA PRO A 345 28.55 8.32 36.69
C PRO A 345 30.02 8.02 36.61
N GLY A 346 30.84 9.03 37.00
CA GLY A 346 32.27 8.88 37.15
C GLY A 346 32.66 8.93 38.63
N ARG A 347 33.61 8.09 39.04
CA ARG A 347 34.20 8.13 40.38
C ARG A 347 35.56 8.77 40.30
N LEU A 348 35.72 9.86 41.06
CA LEU A 348 36.93 10.67 41.13
C LEU A 348 37.61 10.55 42.51
N LEU A 349 38.90 10.44 42.51
CA LEU A 349 39.72 10.58 43.70
C LEU A 349 40.45 11.93 43.66
N TYR A 350 40.19 12.77 44.64
CA TYR A 350 40.87 14.05 44.80
C TYR A 350 42.31 13.81 45.27
N LEU A 351 43.29 14.44 44.57
CA LEU A 351 44.73 14.38 44.91
C LEU A 351 45.11 15.63 45.67
N LYS A 352 45.28 15.48 46.97
CA LYS A 352 45.59 16.63 47.89
C LYS A 352 46.85 17.45 47.52
N ASP A 353 47.88 16.77 47.03
CA ASP A 353 49.17 17.38 46.67
C ASP A 353 49.11 18.08 45.27
N HIS A 354 48.01 18.03 44.57
CA HIS A 354 47.86 18.63 43.25
C HIS A 354 46.74 19.68 43.25
N THR A 355 46.70 20.54 44.25
CA THR A 355 45.77 21.67 44.31
C THR A 355 46.50 22.96 43.89
N PHE A 356 46.17 23.41 42.67
CA PHE A 356 46.80 24.62 42.11
C PHE A 356 46.07 25.93 42.54
N ARG A 357 44.72 25.81 42.69
CA ARG A 357 43.86 26.93 43.10
C ARG A 357 42.63 26.39 43.86
N ALA A 358 42.42 26.94 45.08
CA ALA A 358 41.32 26.39 45.92
C ALA A 358 39.94 27.01 45.70
N LYS A 359 39.83 28.21 45.07
CA LYS A 359 38.55 28.91 44.87
C LYS A 359 38.52 29.72 43.57
N ASN A 360 37.35 29.89 42.99
CA ASN A 360 36.90 30.82 41.94
C ASN A 360 37.77 30.89 40.65
N PRO A 361 37.74 29.96 39.76
CA PRO A 361 37.36 28.56 39.91
C PRO A 361 38.45 27.76 40.67
N ALA A 362 38.07 26.65 41.29
CA ALA A 362 39.02 25.73 41.87
C ALA A 362 39.73 24.94 40.76
N ILE A 363 41.06 24.81 40.84
CA ILE A 363 41.86 24.00 39.92
C ILE A 363 42.56 22.93 40.74
N VAL A 364 42.09 21.69 40.60
CA VAL A 364 42.53 20.58 41.43
C VAL A 364 42.84 19.35 40.59
N GLY A 365 43.88 18.61 40.97
CA GLY A 365 44.18 17.33 40.35
C GLY A 365 43.23 16.25 40.86
N MET A 366 42.62 15.54 39.91
CA MET A 366 41.75 14.42 40.22
C MET A 366 42.16 13.20 39.41
N ARG A 367 42.07 12.01 40.01
CA ARG A 367 42.27 10.74 39.33
C ARG A 367 40.90 10.09 39.05
N VAL A 368 40.61 9.73 37.80
CA VAL A 368 39.44 8.95 37.43
C VAL A 368 39.65 7.51 37.87
N VAL A 369 38.87 7.04 38.82
CA VAL A 369 38.96 5.69 39.39
C VAL A 369 37.98 4.76 38.66
N GLY A 370 36.92 5.30 38.07
CA GLY A 370 35.94 4.55 37.27
C GLY A 370 34.98 5.47 36.57
N GLY A 371 34.39 5.00 35.49
CA GLY A 371 33.43 5.75 34.67
C GLY A 371 34.04 6.78 33.74
N ARG A 372 33.26 7.76 33.30
CA ARG A 372 33.65 8.86 32.40
C ARG A 372 33.25 10.20 33.00
N ILE A 373 33.96 11.26 32.62
CA ILE A 373 33.70 12.62 33.10
C ILE A 373 33.56 13.52 31.90
N HIS A 374 32.54 14.38 31.93
CA HIS A 374 32.31 15.43 30.96
C HIS A 374 32.27 16.80 31.65
N ILE A 375 32.59 17.82 30.89
CA ILE A 375 32.47 19.22 31.35
C ILE A 375 30.96 19.47 31.65
N GLY A 376 30.70 20.16 32.77
CA GLY A 376 29.34 20.43 33.21
C GLY A 376 28.71 19.41 34.15
N GLN A 377 29.37 18.27 34.43
CA GLN A 377 28.88 17.29 35.41
C GLN A 377 28.94 17.79 36.83
N ARG A 378 27.90 17.50 37.62
CA ARG A 378 27.85 17.81 39.05
C ARG A 378 28.70 16.82 39.85
N LEU A 379 29.54 17.32 40.74
CA LEU A 379 30.34 16.54 41.65
C LEU A 379 29.62 16.42 43.00
N ILE A 380 29.48 15.19 43.50
CA ILE A 380 28.86 14.87 44.78
C ILE A 380 29.85 14.09 45.63
N LYS A 381 29.93 14.36 46.93
CA LYS A 381 30.68 13.51 47.86
C LYS A 381 29.98 12.19 48.04
N LEU A 382 30.72 11.11 48.34
CA LEU A 382 30.17 9.79 48.58
C LEU A 382 29.04 9.77 49.64
N ASP A 383 29.13 10.66 50.63
CA ASP A 383 28.24 10.70 51.80
C ASP A 383 27.43 11.98 51.92
N GLY A 384 27.22 12.77 50.84
CA GLY A 384 26.53 14.00 51.07
C GLY A 384 26.38 15.02 49.95
N PRO A 385 26.35 16.32 50.31
CA PRO A 385 25.90 17.38 49.43
C PRO A 385 26.80 17.60 48.21
N PRO A 386 26.28 18.23 47.13
CA PRO A 386 27.04 18.57 45.94
C PRO A 386 28.23 19.49 46.28
N VAL A 387 29.37 19.24 45.66
CA VAL A 387 30.62 19.98 45.89
C VAL A 387 30.84 21.05 44.84
N GLY A 388 30.37 20.85 43.63
CA GLY A 388 30.58 21.74 42.51
C GLY A 388 30.26 21.09 41.18
N GLN A 389 30.76 21.69 40.11
CA GLN A 389 30.57 21.24 38.73
C GLN A 389 31.94 21.23 38.04
N VAL A 390 32.17 20.26 37.16
CA VAL A 390 33.40 20.14 36.35
C VAL A 390 33.44 21.22 35.28
#